data_e08151146792a37f9bd2869a0c87b1ca
#
_entry.id   e08151146792a37f9bd2869a0c87b1ca
#
_cell.length_a   1.000
_cell.length_b   1.000
_cell.length_c   1.000
_cell.angle_alpha   90.00
_cell.angle_beta   90.00
_cell.angle_gamma   90.00
#
_symmetry.space_group_name_H-M   'P 1'
#
loop_
_entity.id
_entity.type
_entity.pdbx_description
1 polymer ?
#
loop_
_entity_poly.entity_id
_entity_poly.type
_entity_poly.pdbx_seq_one_letter_code
_entity_poly.pdbx_strand_id
1 'polypeptide(L)'
;MVSLRSGLKGLQYYDVAFELVEAVGLRKKIVHLDYVYSSTCPCSLELSEHARNTRGQLATPHSQRSVARISVEVCDDSLTVEDLVEIARAGVVTETQVMVKREDEQAFAELNAANPIFVEDAARLFCAVLKRDPRIGDFRVLASHQESLHSHDAVSLLTDGPTFAQDSLDPRLFQSLFHIG
;
A
#
# COMPACT_ATOMS: atom_id res chain seq x y z
N MET A 1 -6.90 13.92 5.31
CA MET A 1 -6.56 12.97 6.39
C MET A 1 -6.74 13.61 7.75
N VAL A 2 -7.12 12.85 8.76
CA VAL A 2 -7.22 13.27 10.16
C VAL A 2 -6.26 12.40 10.97
N SER A 3 -5.42 13.03 11.81
CA SER A 3 -4.46 12.31 12.65
C SER A 3 -5.13 11.44 13.72
N LEU A 4 -4.43 10.38 14.14
CA LEU A 4 -4.99 9.24 14.87
C LEU A 4 -5.59 9.59 16.24
N ARG A 5 -5.01 10.56 16.98
CA ARG A 5 -5.46 10.97 18.32
C ARG A 5 -5.73 12.44 18.45
N SER A 6 -4.85 13.29 17.93
CA SER A 6 -4.96 14.75 18.11
C SER A 6 -6.09 15.40 17.30
N GLY A 7 -6.62 14.68 16.29
CA GLY A 7 -7.64 15.19 15.39
C GLY A 7 -7.15 16.31 14.45
N LEU A 8 -5.84 16.49 14.31
CA LEU A 8 -5.28 17.42 13.32
C LEU A 8 -5.73 17.03 11.93
N LYS A 9 -6.08 18.02 11.13
CA LYS A 9 -6.46 17.82 9.73
C LYS A 9 -5.33 18.30 8.83
N GLY A 10 -4.96 17.48 7.86
CA GLY A 10 -3.96 17.79 6.84
C GLY A 10 -4.37 17.27 5.47
N LEU A 11 -3.81 17.86 4.42
CA LEU A 11 -3.95 17.35 3.06
C LEU A 11 -2.93 16.22 2.85
N GLN A 12 -3.42 15.06 2.44
CA GLN A 12 -2.59 13.93 2.02
C GLN A 12 -2.40 14.02 0.51
N TYR A 13 -1.19 13.73 0.05
CA TYR A 13 -0.85 13.67 -1.35
C TYR A 13 -0.68 12.21 -1.77
N TYR A 14 -1.14 11.91 -2.98
CA TYR A 14 -0.99 10.59 -3.60
C TYR A 14 -0.49 10.78 -5.03
N ASP A 15 0.46 9.96 -5.43
CA ASP A 15 0.86 9.88 -6.83
C ASP A 15 -0.20 9.07 -7.58
N VAL A 16 -0.76 9.69 -8.63
CA VAL A 16 -1.85 9.11 -9.42
C VAL A 16 -1.55 9.30 -10.90
N ALA A 17 -1.85 8.27 -11.70
CA ALA A 17 -1.84 8.37 -13.15
C ALA A 17 -3.14 7.82 -13.73
N PHE A 18 -3.57 8.41 -14.84
CA PHE A 18 -4.71 7.95 -15.62
C PHE A 18 -4.21 7.46 -16.97
N GLU A 19 -4.64 6.27 -17.36
CA GLU A 19 -4.32 5.67 -18.65
C GLU A 19 -5.60 5.38 -19.42
N LEU A 20 -5.61 5.75 -20.70
CA LEU A 20 -6.66 5.38 -21.63
C LEU A 20 -6.04 4.51 -22.73
N VAL A 21 -6.51 3.26 -22.79
CA VAL A 21 -6.14 2.33 -23.85
C VAL A 21 -7.26 2.29 -24.87
N GLU A 22 -6.94 2.66 -26.12
CA GLU A 22 -7.88 2.62 -27.25
C GLU A 22 -7.29 1.77 -28.38
N ALA A 23 -8.05 0.75 -28.81
CA ALA A 23 -7.77 -0.08 -29.97
C ALA A 23 -9.09 -0.46 -30.65
N VAL A 24 -9.02 -1.05 -31.84
CA VAL A 24 -10.23 -1.45 -32.57
C VAL A 24 -11.08 -2.39 -31.72
N GLY A 25 -12.28 -1.92 -31.32
CA GLY A 25 -13.22 -2.68 -30.49
C GLY A 25 -12.85 -2.78 -29.01
N LEU A 26 -11.83 -2.06 -28.55
CA LEU A 26 -11.39 -2.04 -27.17
C LEU A 26 -11.20 -0.60 -26.67
N ARG A 27 -11.80 -0.31 -25.52
CA ARG A 27 -11.55 0.93 -24.77
C ARG A 27 -11.49 0.62 -23.29
N LYS A 28 -10.35 0.92 -22.66
CA LYS A 28 -10.14 0.71 -21.22
C LYS A 28 -9.66 1.99 -20.57
N LYS A 29 -10.22 2.28 -19.42
CA LYS A 29 -9.78 3.35 -18.52
C LYS A 29 -9.07 2.69 -17.35
N ILE A 30 -7.85 3.11 -17.06
CA ILE A 30 -7.06 2.58 -15.97
C ILE A 30 -6.64 3.73 -15.07
N VAL A 31 -6.78 3.53 -13.76
CA VAL A 31 -6.25 4.43 -12.74
C VAL A 31 -5.12 3.71 -12.00
N HIS A 32 -4.01 4.40 -11.84
CA HIS A 32 -2.88 3.98 -11.03
C HIS A 32 -2.80 4.87 -9.79
N LEU A 33 -2.64 4.25 -8.63
CA LEU A 33 -2.49 4.92 -7.34
C LEU A 33 -1.27 4.35 -6.62
N ASP A 34 -0.35 5.20 -6.17
CA ASP A 34 0.68 4.82 -5.21
C ASP A 34 0.17 5.11 -3.78
N TYR A 35 -0.23 4.05 -3.08
CA TYR A 35 -0.65 4.10 -1.69
C TYR A 35 0.54 3.85 -0.77
N VAL A 36 0.88 4.85 0.05
CA VAL A 36 2.05 4.81 0.93
C VAL A 36 1.63 4.41 2.35
N TYR A 37 2.24 3.35 2.87
CA TYR A 37 1.95 2.81 4.20
C TYR A 37 3.23 2.45 4.95
N SER A 38 3.10 2.14 6.22
CA SER A 38 4.17 1.58 7.03
C SER A 38 4.00 0.07 7.16
N SER A 39 5.09 -0.68 7.06
CA SER A 39 5.09 -2.12 7.33
C SER A 39 6.08 -2.44 8.44
N THR A 40 5.66 -3.26 9.38
CA THR A 40 6.48 -3.83 10.45
C THR A 40 6.61 -5.33 10.19
N CYS A 41 7.84 -5.85 10.17
CA CYS A 41 8.08 -7.26 9.93
C CYS A 41 7.55 -8.10 11.10
N PRO A 42 6.65 -9.08 10.86
CA PRO A 42 6.10 -9.94 11.90
C PRO A 42 7.18 -10.72 12.67
N CYS A 43 8.16 -11.29 11.97
CA CYS A 43 9.25 -12.04 12.60
C CYS A 43 10.12 -11.15 13.48
N SER A 44 10.40 -9.93 13.02
CA SER A 44 11.22 -8.98 13.79
C SER A 44 10.49 -8.48 15.04
N LEU A 45 9.16 -8.33 14.98
CA LEU A 45 8.33 -7.99 16.12
C LEU A 45 8.39 -9.11 17.17
N GLU A 46 8.17 -10.37 16.78
CA GLU A 46 8.26 -11.53 17.67
C GLU A 46 9.62 -11.61 18.37
N LEU A 47 10.72 -11.45 17.62
CA LEU A 47 12.08 -11.46 18.17
C LEU A 47 12.34 -10.28 19.10
N SER A 48 11.75 -9.12 18.85
CA SER A 48 11.84 -7.95 19.72
C SER A 48 11.12 -8.18 21.05
N GLU A 49 9.94 -8.78 21.01
CA GLU A 49 9.19 -9.19 22.19
C GLU A 49 9.92 -10.29 22.99
N HIS A 50 10.49 -11.28 22.28
CA HIS A 50 11.32 -12.32 22.91
C HIS A 50 12.51 -11.72 23.66
N ALA A 51 13.24 -10.78 23.05
CA ALA A 51 14.37 -10.10 23.69
C ALA A 51 13.94 -9.38 24.99
N ARG A 52 12.81 -8.70 24.95
CA ARG A 52 12.23 -8.02 26.12
C ARG A 52 11.84 -9.00 27.22
N ASN A 53 11.10 -10.05 26.86
CA ASN A 53 10.52 -10.98 27.82
C ASN A 53 11.56 -11.91 28.46
N THR A 54 12.59 -12.32 27.70
CA THR A 54 13.58 -13.30 28.18
C THR A 54 14.84 -12.69 28.74
N ARG A 55 15.22 -11.48 28.30
CA ARG A 55 16.48 -10.82 28.67
C ARG A 55 16.31 -9.43 29.27
N GLY A 56 15.07 -8.93 29.35
CA GLY A 56 14.82 -7.54 29.79
C GLY A 56 15.43 -6.49 28.84
N GLN A 57 15.82 -6.89 27.63
CA GLN A 57 16.50 -6.04 26.69
C GLN A 57 15.50 -5.34 25.77
N LEU A 58 15.60 -4.03 25.69
CA LEU A 58 14.82 -3.26 24.71
C LEU A 58 15.30 -3.59 23.29
N ALA A 59 14.36 -3.99 22.45
CA ALA A 59 14.59 -4.20 21.01
C ALA A 59 13.45 -3.59 20.21
N THR A 60 13.74 -3.14 19.00
CA THR A 60 12.78 -2.52 18.10
C THR A 60 12.67 -3.37 16.84
N PRO A 61 11.46 -3.78 16.43
CA PRO A 61 11.27 -4.46 15.17
C PRO A 61 11.62 -3.52 14.02
N HIS A 62 12.21 -4.07 12.96
CA HIS A 62 12.39 -3.24 11.78
C HIS A 62 11.05 -2.92 11.13
N SER A 63 10.91 -1.66 10.81
CA SER A 63 9.74 -1.09 10.15
C SER A 63 10.22 -0.14 9.06
N GLN A 64 9.48 -0.04 7.98
CA GLN A 64 9.85 0.77 6.84
C GLN A 64 8.62 1.40 6.19
N ARG A 65 8.88 2.47 5.44
CA ARG A 65 7.90 2.97 4.50
C ARG A 65 7.77 1.98 3.35
N SER A 66 6.54 1.77 2.93
CA SER A 66 6.18 0.82 1.88
C SER A 66 5.21 1.47 0.91
N VAL A 67 5.19 0.98 -0.32
CA VAL A 67 4.32 1.51 -1.37
C VAL A 67 3.57 0.36 -2.01
N ALA A 68 2.26 0.53 -2.16
CA ALA A 68 1.46 -0.33 -3.03
C ALA A 68 1.04 0.47 -4.26
N ARG A 69 1.54 0.10 -5.43
CA ARG A 69 0.99 0.56 -6.70
C ARG A 69 -0.22 -0.27 -7.05
N ILE A 70 -1.37 0.36 -6.97
CA ILE A 70 -2.67 -0.21 -7.28
C ILE A 70 -3.07 0.30 -8.65
N SER A 71 -3.24 -0.59 -9.62
CA SER A 71 -3.69 -0.28 -10.97
C SER A 71 -5.03 -0.95 -11.19
N VAL A 72 -6.08 -0.19 -11.50
CA VAL A 72 -7.44 -0.72 -11.66
C VAL A 72 -8.05 -0.31 -12.98
N GLU A 73 -8.72 -1.23 -13.65
CA GLU A 73 -9.64 -0.93 -14.75
C GLU A 73 -10.93 -0.36 -14.16
N VAL A 74 -11.31 0.84 -14.62
CA VAL A 74 -12.53 1.54 -14.16
C VAL A 74 -13.71 1.11 -15.04
N CYS A 75 -14.63 0.36 -14.44
CA CYS A 75 -15.86 -0.11 -15.09
C CYS A 75 -17.05 0.86 -14.93
N ASP A 76 -17.00 1.72 -13.90
CA ASP A 76 -18.02 2.73 -13.62
C ASP A 76 -17.36 4.07 -13.30
N ASP A 77 -17.72 5.12 -14.04
CA ASP A 77 -17.17 6.47 -13.91
C ASP A 77 -17.49 7.16 -12.56
N SER A 78 -18.32 6.55 -11.73
CA SER A 78 -18.55 7.01 -10.36
C SER A 78 -17.40 6.66 -9.40
N LEU A 79 -16.46 5.78 -9.80
CA LEU A 79 -15.27 5.47 -9.00
C LEU A 79 -14.32 6.67 -9.01
N THR A 80 -14.11 7.29 -7.85
CA THR A 80 -13.19 8.40 -7.67
C THR A 80 -11.83 7.93 -7.17
N VAL A 81 -10.81 8.80 -7.26
CA VAL A 81 -9.49 8.54 -6.65
C VAL A 81 -9.62 8.42 -5.14
N GLU A 82 -10.47 9.24 -4.52
CA GLU A 82 -10.74 9.22 -3.10
C GLU A 82 -11.35 7.89 -2.66
N ASP A 83 -12.27 7.32 -3.44
CA ASP A 83 -12.81 5.97 -3.18
C ASP A 83 -11.71 4.91 -3.22
N LEU A 84 -10.81 4.99 -4.22
CA LEU A 84 -9.70 4.04 -4.34
C LEU A 84 -8.73 4.14 -3.15
N VAL A 85 -8.48 5.34 -2.65
CA VAL A 85 -7.70 5.56 -1.42
C VAL A 85 -8.39 4.93 -0.21
N GLU A 86 -9.72 5.12 -0.05
CA GLU A 86 -10.45 4.53 1.07
C GLU A 86 -10.49 2.99 0.99
N ILE A 87 -10.62 2.44 -0.22
CA ILE A 87 -10.53 1.00 -0.46
C ILE A 87 -9.14 0.48 -0.05
N ALA A 88 -8.08 1.16 -0.47
CA ALA A 88 -6.71 0.79 -0.09
C ALA A 88 -6.50 0.85 1.44
N ARG A 89 -6.99 1.91 2.08
CA ARG A 89 -6.92 2.09 3.54
C ARG A 89 -7.66 0.99 4.30
N ALA A 90 -8.78 0.51 3.76
CA ALA A 90 -9.51 -0.62 4.34
C ALA A 90 -8.73 -1.94 4.23
N GLY A 91 -7.85 -2.08 3.25
CA GLY A 91 -6.97 -3.24 3.08
C GLY A 91 -5.79 -3.23 4.04
N VAL A 92 -5.04 -2.12 4.06
CA VAL A 92 -3.86 -1.95 4.93
C VAL A 92 -3.99 -0.62 5.68
N VAL A 93 -4.24 -0.74 6.98
CA VAL A 93 -4.63 0.40 7.84
C VAL A 93 -3.48 1.30 8.28
N THR A 94 -2.25 0.92 8.02
CA THR A 94 -1.03 1.60 8.48
C THR A 94 -0.58 2.70 7.52
N GLU A 95 -1.51 3.43 6.90
CA GLU A 95 -1.23 4.56 6.02
C GLU A 95 -0.33 5.59 6.71
N THR A 96 0.66 6.13 5.98
CA THR A 96 1.55 7.17 6.50
C THR A 96 0.78 8.45 6.84
N GLN A 97 1.21 9.14 7.89
CA GLN A 97 0.53 10.32 8.42
C GLN A 97 1.19 11.62 7.92
N VAL A 98 0.38 12.61 7.53
CA VAL A 98 0.86 13.92 7.02
C VAL A 98 1.26 14.86 8.14
N MET A 99 0.45 14.93 9.18
CA MET A 99 0.65 15.80 10.33
C MET A 99 0.41 15.02 11.61
N VAL A 100 1.36 15.12 12.53
CA VAL A 100 1.31 14.38 13.79
C VAL A 100 1.76 15.27 14.93
N LYS A 101 1.13 15.10 16.07
CA LYS A 101 1.64 15.47 17.40
C LYS A 101 2.28 14.24 18.03
N ARG A 102 2.88 14.41 19.20
CA ARG A 102 3.55 13.33 19.92
C ARG A 102 2.60 12.17 20.26
N GLU A 103 1.36 12.47 20.62
CA GLU A 103 0.33 11.45 20.86
C GLU A 103 -0.06 10.66 19.60
N ASP A 104 0.03 11.29 18.42
CA ASP A 104 -0.23 10.63 17.14
C ASP A 104 0.95 9.72 16.75
N GLU A 105 2.20 10.14 16.99
CA GLU A 105 3.39 9.29 16.78
C GLU A 105 3.30 8.02 17.63
N GLN A 106 2.90 8.16 18.92
CA GLN A 106 2.70 7.01 19.78
C GLN A 106 1.59 6.10 19.24
N ALA A 107 0.45 6.67 18.85
CA ALA A 107 -0.66 5.91 18.29
C ALA A 107 -0.26 5.18 17.01
N PHE A 108 0.57 5.80 16.16
CA PHE A 108 1.06 5.19 14.93
C PHE A 108 2.03 4.03 15.23
N ALA A 109 2.90 4.17 16.23
CA ALA A 109 3.77 3.09 16.67
C ALA A 109 2.96 1.88 17.19
N GLU A 110 1.92 2.15 17.98
CA GLU A 110 0.98 1.13 18.48
C GLU A 110 0.21 0.46 17.33
N LEU A 111 -0.27 1.25 16.34
CA LEU A 111 -0.96 0.75 15.15
C LEU A 111 -0.06 -0.18 14.33
N ASN A 112 1.21 0.18 14.14
CA ASN A 112 2.18 -0.65 13.42
C ASN A 112 2.44 -1.97 14.17
N ALA A 113 2.62 -1.93 15.48
CA ALA A 113 2.82 -3.13 16.29
C ALA A 113 1.58 -4.05 16.31
N ALA A 114 0.38 -3.47 16.22
CA ALA A 114 -0.87 -4.24 16.15
C ALA A 114 -1.16 -4.83 14.76
N ASN A 115 -0.46 -4.36 13.72
CA ASN A 115 -0.67 -4.76 12.32
C ASN A 115 0.63 -5.10 11.61
N PRO A 116 1.45 -6.03 12.15
CA PRO A 116 2.66 -6.48 11.45
C PRO A 116 2.26 -7.21 10.17
N ILE A 117 3.01 -7.01 9.08
CA ILE A 117 2.59 -7.52 7.79
C ILE A 117 3.77 -7.86 6.89
N PHE A 118 3.71 -9.02 6.22
CA PHE A 118 4.58 -9.38 5.10
C PHE A 118 4.11 -8.74 3.80
N VAL A 119 5.02 -8.54 2.85
CA VAL A 119 4.71 -7.90 1.57
C VAL A 119 3.67 -8.70 0.77
N GLU A 120 3.72 -10.03 0.84
CA GLU A 120 2.76 -10.92 0.17
C GLU A 120 1.36 -10.79 0.77
N ASP A 121 1.26 -10.62 2.08
CA ASP A 121 -0.02 -10.46 2.77
C ASP A 121 -0.60 -9.08 2.52
N ALA A 122 0.23 -8.04 2.44
CA ALA A 122 -0.21 -6.71 2.03
C ALA A 122 -0.83 -6.76 0.62
N ALA A 123 -0.15 -7.40 -0.35
CA ALA A 123 -0.68 -7.56 -1.70
C ALA A 123 -2.02 -8.33 -1.71
N ARG A 124 -2.14 -9.41 -0.91
CA ARG A 124 -3.39 -10.20 -0.80
C ARG A 124 -4.53 -9.37 -0.19
N LEU A 125 -4.25 -8.57 0.83
CA LEU A 125 -5.26 -7.71 1.47
C LEU A 125 -5.76 -6.64 0.51
N PHE A 126 -4.88 -5.96 -0.23
CA PHE A 126 -5.30 -5.02 -1.28
C PHE A 126 -6.16 -5.71 -2.33
N CYS A 127 -5.75 -6.86 -2.86
CA CYS A 127 -6.57 -7.62 -3.81
C CYS A 127 -7.94 -7.98 -3.24
N ALA A 128 -8.00 -8.39 -1.97
CA ALA A 128 -9.26 -8.78 -1.34
C ALA A 128 -10.26 -7.62 -1.20
N VAL A 129 -9.80 -6.40 -0.96
CA VAL A 129 -10.69 -5.23 -0.88
C VAL A 129 -11.08 -4.72 -2.26
N LEU A 130 -10.17 -4.71 -3.25
CA LEU A 130 -10.47 -4.32 -4.62
C LEU A 130 -11.57 -5.20 -5.26
N LYS A 131 -11.51 -6.52 -5.05
CA LYS A 131 -12.52 -7.48 -5.54
C LYS A 131 -13.96 -7.23 -5.04
N ARG A 132 -14.14 -6.47 -3.98
CA ARG A 132 -15.46 -6.21 -3.38
C ARG A 132 -16.18 -5.04 -4.03
N ASP A 133 -15.48 -4.16 -4.74
CA ASP A 133 -16.07 -3.00 -5.38
C ASP A 133 -16.45 -3.32 -6.83
N PRO A 134 -17.76 -3.35 -7.18
CA PRO A 134 -18.21 -3.72 -8.52
C PRO A 134 -17.84 -2.68 -9.60
N ARG A 135 -17.37 -1.50 -9.22
CA ARG A 135 -16.92 -0.45 -10.15
C ARG A 135 -15.51 -0.73 -10.68
N ILE A 136 -14.79 -1.68 -10.05
CA ILE A 136 -13.45 -2.11 -10.41
C ILE A 136 -13.56 -3.38 -11.26
N GLY A 137 -12.94 -3.35 -12.43
CA GLY A 137 -12.75 -4.53 -13.30
C GLY A 137 -11.45 -5.27 -12.97
N ASP A 138 -10.65 -5.53 -13.99
CA ASP A 138 -9.32 -6.12 -13.81
C ASP A 138 -8.42 -5.20 -13.00
N PHE A 139 -7.50 -5.78 -12.22
CA PHE A 139 -6.56 -4.98 -11.44
C PHE A 139 -5.21 -5.65 -11.23
N ARG A 140 -4.23 -4.86 -10.85
CA ARG A 140 -2.89 -5.27 -10.46
C ARG A 140 -2.48 -4.54 -9.19
N VAL A 141 -1.85 -5.28 -8.28
CA VAL A 141 -1.22 -4.74 -7.07
C VAL A 141 0.25 -5.10 -7.09
N LEU A 142 1.11 -4.10 -7.05
CA LEU A 142 2.54 -4.22 -6.81
C LEU A 142 2.84 -3.63 -5.44
N ALA A 143 3.06 -4.47 -4.44
CA ALA A 143 3.49 -4.05 -3.11
C ALA A 143 5.01 -4.12 -3.00
N SER A 144 5.63 -3.05 -2.50
CA SER A 144 7.07 -2.96 -2.24
C SER A 144 7.30 -2.49 -0.81
N HIS A 145 7.97 -3.32 -0.02
CA HIS A 145 8.50 -2.97 1.30
C HIS A 145 9.93 -2.50 1.12
N GLN A 146 10.20 -1.21 1.36
CA GLN A 146 11.52 -0.61 1.25
C GLN A 146 12.35 -1.01 2.48
N GLU A 147 12.85 -2.24 2.44
CA GLU A 147 13.46 -2.92 3.58
C GLU A 147 14.52 -2.10 4.31
N SER A 148 14.40 -2.03 5.65
CA SER A 148 15.38 -1.35 6.50
C SER A 148 16.46 -2.30 7.06
N LEU A 149 16.27 -3.62 6.93
CA LEU A 149 17.24 -4.64 7.33
C LEU A 149 18.15 -5.04 6.17
N HIS A 150 17.64 -5.06 4.95
CA HIS A 150 18.35 -5.49 3.74
C HIS A 150 18.62 -4.32 2.81
N SER A 151 19.59 -4.49 1.89
CA SER A 151 19.92 -3.50 0.87
C SER A 151 19.00 -3.55 -0.37
N HIS A 152 18.01 -4.43 -0.36
CA HIS A 152 17.02 -4.60 -1.43
C HIS A 152 15.62 -4.55 -0.86
N ASP A 153 14.66 -4.21 -1.69
CA ASP A 153 13.25 -4.22 -1.33
C ASP A 153 12.66 -5.62 -1.43
N ALA A 154 11.67 -5.92 -0.59
CA ALA A 154 10.82 -7.08 -0.75
C ALA A 154 9.60 -6.67 -1.60
N VAL A 155 9.32 -7.43 -2.66
CA VAL A 155 8.28 -7.09 -3.63
C VAL A 155 7.33 -8.25 -3.84
N SER A 156 6.03 -7.96 -3.86
CA SER A 156 4.98 -8.90 -4.23
C SER A 156 4.08 -8.30 -5.29
N LEU A 157 3.80 -9.07 -6.34
CA LEU A 157 2.93 -8.66 -7.44
C LEU A 157 1.80 -9.64 -7.60
N LEU A 158 0.57 -9.14 -7.61
CA LEU A 158 -0.65 -9.91 -7.87
C LEU A 158 -1.50 -9.21 -8.93
N THR A 159 -2.09 -10.00 -9.80
CA THR A 159 -3.02 -9.53 -10.83
C THR A 159 -4.35 -10.28 -10.76
N ASP A 160 -5.43 -9.62 -11.18
CA ASP A 160 -6.72 -10.23 -11.40
C ASP A 160 -7.24 -9.80 -12.78
N GLY A 161 -7.69 -10.77 -13.57
CA GLY A 161 -8.17 -10.57 -14.93
C GLY A 161 -7.08 -10.41 -15.99
N PRO A 162 -7.46 -10.46 -17.27
CA PRO A 162 -6.53 -10.52 -18.41
C PRO A 162 -5.83 -9.19 -18.73
N THR A 163 -6.35 -8.04 -18.31
CA THR A 163 -5.78 -6.72 -18.64
C THR A 163 -4.32 -6.58 -18.21
N PHE A 164 -3.97 -7.14 -17.04
CA PHE A 164 -2.63 -7.05 -16.45
C PHE A 164 -1.85 -8.35 -16.45
N ALA A 165 -2.41 -9.43 -16.99
CA ALA A 165 -1.84 -10.78 -16.85
C ALA A 165 -0.45 -10.95 -17.50
N GLN A 166 -0.09 -10.13 -18.49
CA GLN A 166 1.17 -10.24 -19.22
C GLN A 166 2.28 -9.31 -18.72
N ASP A 167 1.96 -8.38 -17.81
CA ASP A 167 2.86 -7.30 -17.41
C ASP A 167 3.64 -7.60 -16.11
N SER A 168 3.54 -8.81 -15.59
CA SER A 168 4.02 -9.14 -14.23
C SER A 168 5.52 -8.90 -13.98
N LEU A 169 6.33 -8.84 -15.03
CA LEU A 169 7.79 -8.62 -14.93
C LEU A 169 8.26 -7.37 -15.67
N ASP A 170 7.37 -6.49 -16.09
CA ASP A 170 7.74 -5.27 -16.79
C ASP A 170 8.51 -4.33 -15.85
N PRO A 171 9.76 -3.97 -16.19
CA PRO A 171 10.55 -3.04 -15.34
C PRO A 171 9.90 -1.69 -15.10
N ARG A 172 9.01 -1.23 -15.98
CA ARG A 172 8.24 0.02 -15.81
C ARG A 172 7.33 0.01 -14.58
N LEU A 173 6.94 -1.18 -14.08
CA LEU A 173 6.15 -1.31 -12.86
C LEU A 173 6.87 -0.79 -11.62
N PHE A 174 8.21 -0.79 -11.64
CA PHE A 174 9.05 -0.36 -10.53
C PHE A 174 9.43 1.12 -10.62
N GLN A 175 9.11 1.78 -11.72
CA GLN A 175 9.34 3.22 -11.87
C GLN A 175 8.32 4.01 -11.06
N SER A 176 8.75 5.14 -10.49
CA SER A 176 7.85 6.07 -9.83
C SER A 176 6.81 6.62 -10.79
N LEU A 177 5.56 6.78 -10.36
CA LEU A 177 4.54 7.49 -11.15
C LEU A 177 4.87 8.98 -11.30
N PHE A 178 5.68 9.52 -10.41
CA PHE A 178 6.10 10.92 -10.41
C PHE A 178 7.19 11.23 -11.44
N HIS A 179 8.01 10.25 -11.80
CA HIS A 179 9.08 10.37 -12.77
C HIS A 179 8.82 9.45 -13.96
N ILE A 180 8.04 9.92 -14.89
CA ILE A 180 7.83 9.27 -16.19
C ILE A 180 8.87 9.84 -17.16
N GLY A 181 9.95 9.13 -17.37
CA GLY A 181 11.00 9.52 -18.32
C GLY A 181 12.37 9.18 -17.83
#